data_caa83d4c46f2b785db41e3e787d8cb46
#
_entry.id   caa83d4c46f2b785db41e3e787d8cb46
#
_cell.length_a   1.000
_cell.length_b   1.000
_cell.length_c   1.000
_cell.angle_alpha   90.00
_cell.angle_beta   90.00
_cell.angle_gamma   90.00
#
_symmetry.space_group_name_H-M   'P 1'
#
loop_
_entity.id
_entity.type
_entity.pdbx_description
1 polymer ?
#
loop_
_entity_poly.entity_id
_entity_poly.type
_entity_poly.pdbx_seq_one_letter_code
_entity_poly.pdbx_strand_id
1 'polypeptide(L)'
;MKTCTFLILGLISTTLFSCNPFKTDHPQANLSDENKTTDLTSKSILSYKDSIDKNLNQFSKSQSLVYMLGDLSFYVEKYGASLFIEHAYNGAESNSIKKYYFRNDSLILYQSSNELANEESVAFKDERTYMRNHTVFKKDGRTAVSAAALNTLAFIDIPLSENTTPDKSYLDNVISLKNVLNGTDKFNMVFESIRTYPDTRYITLRSKEPNSYTASILVKEKDGFIDSLLNYPILFKDKKLTFKWEIIDREAVYVPVIEN
;
A
#
# COMPACT_ATOMS: atom_id res chain seq x y z
N MET A 1 76.09 11.21 -43.19
CA MET A 1 75.85 12.18 -44.29
C MET A 1 74.49 12.81 -44.07
N LYS A 2 74.47 14.17 -43.90
CA LYS A 2 73.46 15.15 -44.23
C LYS A 2 72.05 14.94 -43.57
N THR A 3 71.81 15.59 -42.47
CA THR A 3 71.12 16.92 -42.28
C THR A 3 69.83 17.10 -43.08
N CYS A 4 68.73 17.23 -42.43
CA CYS A 4 67.84 18.38 -42.69
C CYS A 4 66.86 18.59 -41.53
N THR A 5 67.06 19.69 -40.89
CA THR A 5 66.25 20.32 -39.87
C THR A 5 65.03 20.98 -40.54
N PHE A 6 63.82 20.73 -40.06
CA PHE A 6 62.72 21.63 -40.32
C PHE A 6 61.96 21.91 -39.03
N LEU A 7 62.15 23.14 -38.63
CA LEU A 7 61.43 23.83 -37.57
C LEU A 7 60.07 24.28 -38.12
N ILE A 8 58.99 23.81 -37.61
CA ILE A 8 57.68 24.44 -37.84
C ILE A 8 57.09 24.82 -36.49
N LEU A 9 57.11 26.13 -36.27
CA LEU A 9 56.39 26.81 -35.22
C LEU A 9 54.90 26.73 -35.56
N GLY A 10 54.13 26.03 -34.78
CA GLY A 10 52.66 25.95 -34.90
C GLY A 10 52.00 26.48 -33.63
N LEU A 11 51.36 27.61 -33.77
CA LEU A 11 50.59 28.38 -32.80
C LEU A 11 49.66 27.46 -31.98
N ILE A 12 49.85 27.44 -30.67
CA ILE A 12 48.90 26.83 -29.75
C ILE A 12 47.77 27.84 -29.48
N SER A 13 46.68 27.67 -30.19
CA SER A 13 45.41 28.37 -29.94
C SER A 13 44.73 27.67 -28.77
N THR A 14 44.86 28.22 -27.57
CA THR A 14 44.10 27.80 -26.39
C THR A 14 42.67 28.30 -26.49
N THR A 15 41.77 27.49 -27.06
CA THR A 15 40.35 27.67 -26.91
C THR A 15 39.96 27.23 -25.48
N LEU A 16 39.69 28.21 -24.63
CA LEU A 16 39.02 28.02 -23.35
C LEU A 16 37.60 27.60 -23.65
N PHE A 17 37.34 26.29 -23.65
CA PHE A 17 35.98 25.79 -23.52
C PHE A 17 35.53 26.09 -22.09
N SER A 18 34.78 27.17 -21.96
CA SER A 18 33.94 27.41 -20.78
C SER A 18 32.93 26.29 -20.71
N CYS A 19 33.22 25.28 -19.90
CA CYS A 19 32.22 24.31 -19.47
C CYS A 19 31.19 25.08 -18.63
N ASN A 20 30.07 25.43 -19.21
CA ASN A 20 28.88 25.68 -18.42
C ASN A 20 28.59 24.43 -17.62
N PRO A 21 28.59 24.47 -16.28
CA PRO A 21 28.07 23.37 -15.52
C PRO A 21 26.60 23.24 -15.89
N PHE A 22 26.26 22.15 -16.60
CA PHE A 22 24.88 21.73 -16.69
C PHE A 22 24.38 21.65 -15.26
N LYS A 23 23.48 22.57 -14.91
CA LYS A 23 22.65 22.41 -13.73
C LYS A 23 21.84 21.15 -14.00
N THR A 24 22.32 20.04 -13.50
CA THR A 24 21.48 18.86 -13.30
C THR A 24 20.45 19.33 -12.29
N ASP A 25 19.24 19.59 -12.75
CA ASP A 25 18.09 19.77 -11.90
C ASP A 25 17.87 18.44 -11.18
N HIS A 26 18.58 18.25 -10.07
CA HIS A 26 18.24 17.21 -9.12
C HIS A 26 16.83 17.56 -8.64
N PRO A 27 15.90 16.59 -8.64
CA PRO A 27 14.56 16.82 -8.10
C PRO A 27 14.53 17.37 -6.67
N GLN A 28 15.66 17.27 -5.95
CA GLN A 28 15.86 17.86 -4.62
C GLN A 28 16.40 19.29 -4.63
N ALA A 29 16.90 19.80 -5.77
CA ALA A 29 17.47 21.16 -5.86
C ALA A 29 16.39 22.24 -6.08
N ASN A 30 15.18 21.85 -6.42
CA ASN A 30 14.01 22.73 -6.49
C ASN A 30 13.15 22.70 -5.23
N LEU A 31 13.74 22.38 -4.09
CA LEU A 31 13.24 22.86 -2.81
C LEU A 31 13.56 24.37 -2.74
N SER A 32 12.92 25.13 -3.64
CA SER A 32 12.84 26.56 -3.53
C SER A 32 12.32 26.90 -2.14
N ASP A 33 12.88 27.91 -1.55
CA ASP A 33 12.54 28.54 -0.26
C ASP A 33 11.08 29.05 -0.13
N GLU A 34 10.13 28.47 -0.80
CA GLU A 34 8.76 28.43 -0.34
C GLU A 34 8.60 27.37 0.75
N ASN A 35 9.52 27.37 1.69
CA ASN A 35 9.31 26.93 3.05
C ASN A 35 8.28 27.87 3.73
N LYS A 36 7.09 27.94 3.22
CA LYS A 36 5.95 27.91 4.12
C LYS A 36 6.08 26.55 4.82
N THR A 37 6.80 26.54 5.92
CA THR A 37 6.63 25.57 6.99
C THR A 37 5.14 25.54 7.25
N THR A 38 4.40 24.73 6.48
CA THR A 38 3.10 24.32 6.87
C THR A 38 3.37 23.61 8.19
N ASP A 39 3.12 24.30 9.28
CA ASP A 39 3.24 23.74 10.61
C ASP A 39 2.37 22.48 10.65
N LEU A 40 2.99 21.34 10.32
CA LEU A 40 2.37 20.02 10.45
C LEU A 40 2.28 19.73 11.94
N THR A 41 1.38 20.45 12.60
CA THR A 41 0.99 20.15 13.98
C THR A 41 0.09 18.93 13.98
N SER A 42 0.02 18.21 15.08
CA SER A 42 -0.91 17.09 15.24
C SER A 42 -2.37 17.52 14.95
N LYS A 43 -2.73 18.77 15.32
CA LYS A 43 -4.06 19.35 15.05
C LYS A 43 -4.32 19.51 13.55
N SER A 44 -3.35 20.05 12.78
CA SER A 44 -3.50 20.24 11.34
C SER A 44 -3.53 18.90 10.60
N ILE A 45 -2.78 17.91 11.06
CA ILE A 45 -2.80 16.54 10.53
C ILE A 45 -4.16 15.88 10.76
N LEU A 46 -4.73 16.01 11.96
CA LEU A 46 -6.07 15.47 12.25
C LEU A 46 -7.16 16.16 11.42
N SER A 47 -7.12 17.47 11.27
CA SER A 47 -8.06 18.18 10.38
C SER A 47 -7.97 17.71 8.93
N TYR A 48 -6.75 17.45 8.44
CA TYR A 48 -6.56 16.89 7.09
C TYR A 48 -7.11 15.47 6.98
N LYS A 49 -6.80 14.60 7.95
CA LYS A 49 -7.38 13.25 8.06
C LYS A 49 -8.90 13.29 8.01
N ASP A 50 -9.53 14.14 8.84
CA ASP A 50 -11.00 14.25 8.92
C ASP A 50 -11.59 14.74 7.59
N SER A 51 -10.88 15.62 6.87
CA SER A 51 -11.28 16.04 5.53
C SER A 51 -11.25 14.89 4.52
N ILE A 52 -10.21 14.03 4.56
CA ILE A 52 -10.14 12.84 3.70
C ILE A 52 -11.27 11.87 4.05
N ASP A 53 -11.43 11.52 5.33
CA ASP A 53 -12.41 10.53 5.79
C ASP A 53 -13.86 10.95 5.43
N LYS A 54 -14.17 12.24 5.46
CA LYS A 54 -15.49 12.78 5.08
C LYS A 54 -15.76 12.74 3.58
N ASN A 55 -14.71 12.75 2.77
CA ASN A 55 -14.83 12.89 1.31
C ASN A 55 -14.29 11.66 0.55
N LEU A 56 -14.28 10.47 1.17
CA LEU A 56 -13.76 9.24 0.56
C LEU A 56 -14.41 8.93 -0.79
N ASN A 57 -15.70 9.21 -0.94
CA ASN A 57 -16.45 8.99 -2.18
C ASN A 57 -16.03 9.89 -3.35
N GLN A 58 -15.25 10.94 -3.10
CA GLN A 58 -14.72 11.84 -4.13
C GLN A 58 -13.38 11.37 -4.69
N PHE A 59 -12.74 10.39 -4.05
CA PHE A 59 -11.46 9.85 -4.49
C PHE A 59 -11.66 8.64 -5.40
N SER A 60 -10.80 8.50 -6.41
CA SER A 60 -10.69 7.25 -7.14
C SER A 60 -10.28 6.13 -6.19
N LYS A 61 -11.06 5.04 -6.15
CA LYS A 61 -10.78 3.87 -5.34
C LYS A 61 -10.11 2.79 -6.20
N SER A 62 -9.05 2.20 -5.70
CA SER A 62 -8.49 0.94 -6.16
C SER A 62 -8.37 -0.02 -4.98
N GLN A 63 -8.46 -1.33 -5.25
CA GLN A 63 -8.42 -2.36 -4.22
C GLN A 63 -7.63 -3.59 -4.68
N SER A 64 -7.00 -4.27 -3.75
CA SER A 64 -6.35 -5.55 -4.01
C SER A 64 -7.35 -6.70 -3.98
N LEU A 65 -6.89 -7.90 -4.36
CA LEU A 65 -7.57 -9.14 -3.99
C LEU A 65 -7.56 -9.30 -2.47
N VAL A 66 -8.41 -10.21 -1.97
CA VAL A 66 -8.31 -10.72 -0.60
C VAL A 66 -7.28 -11.85 -0.60
N TYR A 67 -6.14 -11.58 0.03
CA TYR A 67 -5.05 -12.55 0.16
C TYR A 67 -5.18 -13.34 1.45
N MET A 68 -4.81 -14.61 1.41
CA MET A 68 -4.87 -15.52 2.55
C MET A 68 -3.51 -16.19 2.76
N LEU A 69 -3.12 -16.34 4.03
CA LEU A 69 -1.95 -17.09 4.47
C LEU A 69 -2.27 -17.78 5.81
N GLY A 70 -2.57 -19.07 5.78
CA GLY A 70 -3.15 -19.75 6.94
C GLY A 70 -4.51 -19.12 7.29
N ASP A 71 -4.70 -18.80 8.57
CA ASP A 71 -5.93 -18.18 9.09
C ASP A 71 -5.97 -16.65 8.88
N LEU A 72 -4.85 -16.06 8.44
CA LEU A 72 -4.77 -14.64 8.13
C LEU A 72 -5.37 -14.38 6.75
N SER A 73 -6.33 -13.47 6.68
CA SER A 73 -6.81 -12.87 5.44
C SER A 73 -6.65 -11.36 5.49
N PHE A 74 -6.30 -10.73 4.36
CA PHE A 74 -6.20 -9.28 4.30
C PHE A 74 -6.38 -8.75 2.88
N TYR A 75 -6.76 -7.48 2.80
CA TYR A 75 -6.81 -6.73 1.56
C TYR A 75 -6.46 -5.26 1.80
N VAL A 76 -6.15 -4.56 0.72
CA VAL A 76 -5.76 -3.15 0.74
C VAL A 76 -6.66 -2.35 -0.19
N GLU A 77 -7.12 -1.21 0.31
CA GLU A 77 -7.79 -0.19 -0.46
C GLU A 77 -6.91 1.05 -0.56
N LYS A 78 -6.97 1.73 -1.69
CA LYS A 78 -6.28 3.00 -1.92
C LYS A 78 -7.28 4.03 -2.43
N TYR A 79 -7.26 5.21 -1.83
CA TYR A 79 -8.10 6.35 -2.18
C TYR A 79 -7.22 7.50 -2.69
N GLY A 80 -7.17 7.66 -4.03
CA GLY A 80 -6.29 8.62 -4.68
C GLY A 80 -4.82 8.41 -4.30
N ALA A 81 -4.11 9.52 -4.09
CA ALA A 81 -2.74 9.52 -3.54
C ALA A 81 -2.71 9.73 -2.03
N SER A 82 -3.88 9.89 -1.37
CA SER A 82 -3.98 10.45 -0.03
C SER A 82 -4.15 9.41 1.07
N LEU A 83 -4.68 8.21 0.77
CA LEU A 83 -4.99 7.24 1.80
C LEU A 83 -4.82 5.80 1.30
N PHE A 84 -4.14 4.97 2.10
CA PHE A 84 -4.19 3.51 2.01
C PHE A 84 -4.86 2.96 3.26
N ILE A 85 -5.70 1.94 3.10
CA ILE A 85 -6.33 1.22 4.20
C ILE A 85 -6.00 -0.26 4.04
N GLU A 86 -5.36 -0.85 5.03
CA GLU A 86 -5.14 -2.28 5.15
C GLU A 86 -6.19 -2.84 6.11
N HIS A 87 -6.92 -3.84 5.67
CA HIS A 87 -7.84 -4.63 6.48
C HIS A 87 -7.25 -6.02 6.66
N ALA A 88 -7.05 -6.45 7.88
CA ALA A 88 -6.51 -7.77 8.19
C ALA A 88 -7.38 -8.48 9.24
N TYR A 89 -7.60 -9.77 9.04
CA TYR A 89 -8.44 -10.62 9.87
C TYR A 89 -7.68 -11.91 10.15
N ASN A 90 -7.66 -12.34 11.40
CA ASN A 90 -7.07 -13.62 11.81
C ASN A 90 -8.17 -14.50 12.39
N GLY A 91 -8.91 -15.18 11.51
CA GLY A 91 -10.09 -15.96 11.88
C GLY A 91 -11.11 -15.11 12.63
N ALA A 92 -11.59 -15.64 13.78
CA ALA A 92 -12.48 -14.94 14.70
C ALA A 92 -11.72 -14.20 15.83
N GLU A 93 -10.39 -14.36 15.90
CA GLU A 93 -9.60 -13.93 17.06
C GLU A 93 -9.15 -12.49 17.00
N SER A 94 -8.91 -11.96 15.83
CA SER A 94 -8.45 -10.58 15.72
C SER A 94 -8.86 -9.90 14.42
N ASN A 95 -9.08 -8.59 14.54
CA ASN A 95 -9.39 -7.71 13.44
C ASN A 95 -8.49 -6.47 13.54
N SER A 96 -7.86 -6.10 12.46
CA SER A 96 -6.96 -4.96 12.40
C SER A 96 -7.24 -4.12 11.18
N ILE A 97 -7.40 -2.82 11.39
CA ILE A 97 -7.52 -1.83 10.32
C ILE A 97 -6.37 -0.84 10.49
N LYS A 98 -5.56 -0.69 9.45
CA LYS A 98 -4.45 0.27 9.43
C LYS A 98 -4.68 1.28 8.33
N LYS A 99 -4.57 2.56 8.66
CA LYS A 99 -4.74 3.68 7.75
C LYS A 99 -3.45 4.48 7.63
N TYR A 100 -3.04 4.76 6.40
CA TYR A 100 -1.83 5.50 6.07
C TYR A 100 -2.23 6.76 5.29
N TYR A 101 -2.11 7.94 5.91
CA TYR A 101 -2.50 9.21 5.31
C TYR A 101 -1.27 9.93 4.75
N PHE A 102 -1.38 10.32 3.49
CA PHE A 102 -0.31 10.99 2.76
C PHE A 102 -0.70 12.42 2.40
N ARG A 103 0.27 13.32 2.47
CA ARG A 103 0.18 14.67 1.95
C ARG A 103 1.44 14.96 1.14
N ASN A 104 1.28 15.32 -0.14
CA ASN A 104 2.40 15.53 -1.07
C ASN A 104 3.40 14.35 -1.05
N ASP A 105 2.89 13.14 -1.25
CA ASP A 105 3.63 11.87 -1.23
C ASP A 105 4.37 11.52 0.07
N SER A 106 4.24 12.35 1.11
CA SER A 106 4.83 12.08 2.43
C SER A 106 3.79 11.48 3.37
N LEU A 107 4.14 10.37 4.03
CA LEU A 107 3.33 9.79 5.11
C LEU A 107 3.35 10.73 6.30
N ILE A 108 2.17 11.26 6.68
CA ILE A 108 2.03 12.22 7.78
C ILE A 108 1.32 11.64 9.01
N LEU A 109 0.49 10.60 8.80
CA LEU A 109 -0.21 9.93 9.88
C LEU A 109 -0.38 8.44 9.56
N TYR A 110 -0.02 7.61 10.51
CA TYR A 110 -0.39 6.21 10.58
C TYR A 110 -1.39 6.04 11.71
N GLN A 111 -2.48 5.34 11.46
CA GLN A 111 -3.48 4.97 12.46
C GLN A 111 -3.73 3.48 12.41
N SER A 112 -3.75 2.81 13.55
CA SER A 112 -4.19 1.43 13.68
C SER A 112 -5.37 1.32 14.64
N SER A 113 -6.32 0.47 14.27
CA SER A 113 -7.46 0.07 15.10
C SER A 113 -7.45 -1.46 15.16
N ASN A 114 -7.26 -2.01 16.34
CA ASN A 114 -7.10 -3.44 16.56
C ASN A 114 -8.16 -3.95 17.54
N GLU A 115 -8.75 -5.07 17.18
CA GLU A 115 -9.56 -5.89 18.06
C GLU A 115 -8.76 -7.18 18.32
N LEU A 116 -8.39 -7.40 19.57
CA LEU A 116 -7.63 -8.55 20.03
C LEU A 116 -8.51 -9.36 20.96
N ALA A 117 -8.88 -10.55 20.53
CA ALA A 117 -9.58 -11.52 21.37
C ALA A 117 -8.59 -12.60 21.82
N ASN A 118 -8.59 -12.91 23.10
CA ASN A 118 -7.96 -14.10 23.66
C ASN A 118 -9.03 -14.89 24.44
N GLU A 119 -8.68 -16.07 24.96
CA GLU A 119 -9.62 -16.95 25.65
C GLU A 119 -10.34 -16.29 26.84
N GLU A 120 -9.76 -15.24 27.45
CA GLU A 120 -10.27 -14.63 28.68
C GLU A 120 -10.86 -13.23 28.45
N SER A 121 -10.48 -12.51 27.39
CA SER A 121 -10.88 -11.12 27.20
C SER A 121 -10.79 -10.65 25.76
N VAL A 122 -11.55 -9.59 25.47
CA VAL A 122 -11.43 -8.81 24.22
C VAL A 122 -10.89 -7.43 24.56
N ALA A 123 -9.89 -6.97 23.84
CA ALA A 123 -9.34 -5.64 23.95
C ALA A 123 -9.44 -4.90 22.61
N PHE A 124 -9.93 -3.69 22.66
CA PHE A 124 -9.99 -2.76 21.51
C PHE A 124 -8.93 -1.68 21.71
N LYS A 125 -8.10 -1.45 20.71
CA LYS A 125 -6.98 -0.51 20.78
C LYS A 125 -6.91 0.33 19.52
N ASP A 126 -6.90 1.67 19.71
CA ASP A 126 -6.58 2.63 18.67
C ASP A 126 -5.25 3.30 18.98
N GLU A 127 -4.39 3.42 17.98
CA GLU A 127 -3.13 4.14 18.06
C GLU A 127 -2.96 5.06 16.84
N ARG A 128 -2.35 6.23 17.07
CA ARG A 128 -1.99 7.17 16.02
C ARG A 128 -0.52 7.53 16.16
N THR A 129 0.19 7.50 15.05
CA THR A 129 1.59 7.91 14.94
C THR A 129 1.69 9.05 13.94
N TYR A 130 2.15 10.19 14.40
CA TYR A 130 2.28 11.43 13.62
C TYR A 130 3.71 11.57 13.12
N MET A 131 3.86 11.87 11.84
CA MET A 131 5.15 11.92 11.16
C MET A 131 5.37 13.27 10.49
N ARG A 132 6.64 13.69 10.47
CA ARG A 132 7.15 14.85 9.75
C ARG A 132 8.51 14.47 9.16
N ASN A 133 8.67 14.62 7.84
CA ASN A 133 9.91 14.27 7.16
C ASN A 133 10.38 12.83 7.50
N HIS A 134 9.47 11.87 7.47
CA HIS A 134 9.68 10.46 7.81
C HIS A 134 10.10 10.21 9.29
N THR A 135 10.02 11.19 10.15
CA THR A 135 10.34 11.06 11.57
C THR A 135 9.06 11.13 12.39
N VAL A 136 8.91 10.21 13.33
CA VAL A 136 7.80 10.21 14.29
C VAL A 136 8.05 11.34 15.30
N PHE A 137 7.10 12.25 15.46
CA PHE A 137 7.20 13.33 16.44
C PHE A 137 6.16 13.26 17.56
N LYS A 138 5.11 12.43 17.36
CA LYS A 138 4.08 12.21 18.37
C LYS A 138 3.44 10.84 18.17
N LYS A 139 3.07 10.19 19.28
CA LYS A 139 2.16 9.05 19.31
C LYS A 139 1.07 9.31 20.33
N ASP A 140 -0.14 8.87 20.07
CA ASP A 140 -1.22 8.80 21.05
C ASP A 140 -2.06 7.53 20.83
N GLY A 141 -2.78 7.12 21.87
CA GLY A 141 -3.59 5.90 21.81
C GLY A 141 -4.68 5.86 22.86
N ARG A 142 -5.56 4.88 22.71
CA ARG A 142 -6.62 4.57 23.67
C ARG A 142 -6.91 3.07 23.64
N THR A 143 -7.35 2.52 24.76
CA THR A 143 -7.66 1.09 24.89
C THR A 143 -8.91 0.90 25.75
N ALA A 144 -9.78 -0.03 25.37
CA ALA A 144 -11.00 -0.35 26.11
C ALA A 144 -11.36 -1.83 25.95
N VAL A 145 -12.28 -2.31 26.78
CA VAL A 145 -12.82 -3.67 26.73
C VAL A 145 -13.97 -3.85 25.73
N SER A 146 -14.42 -2.76 25.09
CA SER A 146 -15.43 -2.81 24.03
C SER A 146 -15.25 -1.65 23.04
N ALA A 147 -15.70 -1.84 21.80
CA ALA A 147 -15.69 -0.81 20.78
C ALA A 147 -16.51 0.43 21.18
N ALA A 148 -17.65 0.23 21.85
CA ALA A 148 -18.50 1.33 22.32
C ALA A 148 -17.76 2.16 23.39
N ALA A 149 -17.12 1.52 24.36
CA ALA A 149 -16.31 2.19 25.38
C ALA A 149 -15.11 2.91 24.74
N LEU A 150 -14.42 2.27 23.80
CA LEU A 150 -13.28 2.88 23.10
C LEU A 150 -13.65 4.23 22.46
N ASN A 151 -14.81 4.31 21.81
CA ASN A 151 -15.26 5.51 21.11
C ASN A 151 -15.53 6.71 22.04
N THR A 152 -15.74 6.48 23.34
CA THR A 152 -15.95 7.53 24.33
C THR A 152 -14.65 8.03 24.97
N LEU A 153 -13.55 7.31 24.80
CA LEU A 153 -12.26 7.66 25.41
C LEU A 153 -11.50 8.70 24.60
N ALA A 154 -10.89 9.64 25.29
CA ALA A 154 -9.88 10.50 24.68
C ALA A 154 -8.59 9.76 24.36
N PHE A 155 -7.89 10.19 23.31
CA PHE A 155 -6.53 9.72 23.04
C PHE A 155 -5.55 10.27 24.08
N ILE A 156 -4.68 9.44 24.61
CA ILE A 156 -3.65 9.77 25.59
C ILE A 156 -2.29 9.70 24.91
N ASP A 157 -1.43 10.69 25.16
CA ASP A 157 -0.08 10.73 24.59
C ASP A 157 0.75 9.52 25.07
N ILE A 158 1.41 8.86 24.12
CA ILE A 158 2.33 7.76 24.36
C ILE A 158 3.75 8.34 24.27
N PRO A 159 4.58 8.19 25.32
CA PRO A 159 5.96 8.65 25.29
C PRO A 159 6.74 8.04 24.14
N LEU A 160 7.51 8.86 23.42
CA LEU A 160 8.46 8.38 22.42
C LEU A 160 9.74 7.92 23.14
N SER A 161 10.31 6.82 22.69
CA SER A 161 11.63 6.39 23.16
C SER A 161 12.69 7.38 22.62
N GLU A 162 13.71 7.70 23.42
CA GLU A 162 14.76 8.66 23.08
C GLU A 162 15.57 8.27 21.82
N ASN A 163 15.55 7.00 21.43
CA ASN A 163 16.25 6.47 20.25
C ASN A 163 15.36 6.42 19.01
N THR A 164 14.60 7.46 18.72
CA THR A 164 13.79 7.54 17.48
C THR A 164 14.69 7.80 16.27
N THR A 165 15.38 6.76 15.81
CA THR A 165 15.81 6.68 14.42
C THR A 165 14.56 6.70 13.53
N PRO A 166 14.62 7.25 12.28
CA PRO A 166 13.50 7.16 11.36
C PRO A 166 13.01 5.71 11.32
N ASP A 167 11.78 5.49 11.75
CA ASP A 167 11.22 4.13 11.79
C ASP A 167 10.95 3.68 10.35
N LYS A 168 11.93 3.02 9.76
CA LYS A 168 11.86 2.49 8.39
C LYS A 168 10.69 1.54 8.22
N SER A 169 10.19 0.94 9.32
CA SER A 169 9.10 -0.04 9.26
C SER A 169 7.84 0.52 8.61
N TYR A 170 7.50 1.78 8.82
CA TYR A 170 6.34 2.42 8.18
C TYR A 170 6.52 2.60 6.67
N LEU A 171 7.74 2.89 6.21
CA LEU A 171 8.04 3.00 4.78
C LEU A 171 8.05 1.63 4.11
N ASP A 172 8.62 0.63 4.76
CA ASP A 172 8.63 -0.74 4.27
C ASP A 172 7.20 -1.29 4.18
N ASN A 173 6.34 -0.97 5.14
CA ASN A 173 4.92 -1.29 5.08
C ASN A 173 4.24 -0.63 3.86
N VAL A 174 4.50 0.64 3.59
CA VAL A 174 3.94 1.34 2.42
C VAL A 174 4.39 0.70 1.10
N ILE A 175 5.66 0.28 1.00
CA ILE A 175 6.16 -0.45 -0.16
C ILE A 175 5.42 -1.78 -0.30
N SER A 176 5.25 -2.52 0.79
CA SER A 176 4.49 -3.76 0.80
C SER A 176 3.05 -3.55 0.34
N LEU A 177 2.35 -2.50 0.82
CA LEU A 177 0.98 -2.17 0.40
C LEU A 177 0.88 -1.87 -1.11
N LYS A 178 1.90 -1.20 -1.69
CA LYS A 178 1.96 -0.98 -3.14
C LYS A 178 2.12 -2.30 -3.91
N ASN A 179 2.94 -3.24 -3.40
CA ASN A 179 3.09 -4.56 -4.01
C ASN A 179 1.79 -5.37 -3.94
N VAL A 180 1.07 -5.29 -2.82
CA VAL A 180 -0.27 -5.90 -2.64
C VAL A 180 -1.24 -5.37 -3.69
N LEU A 181 -1.34 -4.05 -3.86
CA LEU A 181 -2.25 -3.43 -4.83
C LEU A 181 -1.90 -3.73 -6.28
N ASN A 182 -0.60 -3.78 -6.60
CA ASN A 182 -0.12 -4.04 -7.96
C ASN A 182 -0.05 -5.53 -8.31
N GLY A 183 -0.25 -6.43 -7.34
CA GLY A 183 -0.11 -7.87 -7.52
C GLY A 183 1.29 -8.25 -7.99
N THR A 184 2.33 -7.71 -7.31
CA THR A 184 3.77 -7.97 -7.58
C THR A 184 4.40 -8.76 -6.45
N ASP A 185 5.60 -9.29 -6.65
CA ASP A 185 6.32 -10.16 -5.72
C ASP A 185 5.46 -11.35 -5.28
N LYS A 186 5.40 -11.64 -3.99
CA LYS A 186 4.58 -12.71 -3.40
C LYS A 186 3.06 -12.56 -3.63
N PHE A 187 2.62 -11.41 -4.14
CA PHE A 187 1.22 -11.15 -4.52
C PHE A 187 0.96 -11.34 -6.02
N ASN A 188 1.94 -11.82 -6.78
CA ASN A 188 1.76 -12.17 -8.19
C ASN A 188 1.02 -13.50 -8.32
N MET A 189 -0.30 -13.38 -8.45
CA MET A 189 -1.23 -14.52 -8.42
C MET A 189 -1.42 -15.13 -9.80
N VAL A 190 -1.49 -16.46 -9.84
CA VAL A 190 -1.81 -17.26 -11.02
C VAL A 190 -2.97 -18.18 -10.72
N PHE A 191 -3.70 -18.58 -11.76
CA PHE A 191 -4.81 -19.51 -11.64
C PHE A 191 -4.34 -20.88 -11.17
N GLU A 192 -4.96 -21.38 -10.11
CA GLU A 192 -4.74 -22.71 -9.60
C GLU A 192 -5.88 -23.65 -10.00
N SER A 193 -7.12 -23.29 -9.68
CA SER A 193 -8.30 -24.11 -9.94
C SER A 193 -9.58 -23.29 -9.86
N ILE A 194 -10.67 -23.87 -10.38
CA ILE A 194 -12.04 -23.44 -10.08
C ILE A 194 -12.75 -24.59 -9.36
N ARG A 195 -13.32 -24.31 -8.19
CA ARG A 195 -14.00 -25.32 -7.35
C ARG A 195 -15.47 -24.98 -7.24
N THR A 196 -16.32 -25.97 -7.47
CA THR A 196 -17.78 -25.88 -7.35
C THR A 196 -18.22 -26.69 -6.15
N TYR A 197 -18.95 -26.05 -5.26
CA TYR A 197 -19.67 -26.65 -4.13
C TYR A 197 -21.17 -26.60 -4.44
N PRO A 198 -22.04 -27.29 -3.67
CA PRO A 198 -23.49 -27.31 -3.98
C PRO A 198 -24.07 -25.92 -4.21
N ASP A 199 -23.74 -24.92 -3.36
CA ASP A 199 -24.34 -23.59 -3.39
C ASP A 199 -23.36 -22.49 -3.77
N THR A 200 -22.08 -22.81 -3.95
CA THR A 200 -21.04 -21.80 -4.17
C THR A 200 -19.99 -22.27 -5.16
N ARG A 201 -19.31 -21.31 -5.76
CA ARG A 201 -18.16 -21.57 -6.65
C ARG A 201 -17.07 -20.56 -6.37
N TYR A 202 -15.82 -21.03 -6.41
CA TYR A 202 -14.65 -20.19 -6.17
C TYR A 202 -13.59 -20.39 -7.26
N ILE A 203 -13.07 -19.28 -7.78
CA ILE A 203 -11.78 -19.27 -8.48
C ILE A 203 -10.70 -19.23 -7.40
N THR A 204 -9.79 -20.20 -7.42
CA THR A 204 -8.64 -20.23 -6.53
C THR A 204 -7.41 -19.77 -7.29
N LEU A 205 -6.71 -18.81 -6.73
CA LEU A 205 -5.43 -18.32 -7.21
C LEU A 205 -4.35 -18.65 -6.17
N ARG A 206 -3.12 -18.87 -6.64
CA ARG A 206 -1.96 -19.03 -5.78
C ARG A 206 -0.84 -18.07 -6.19
N SER A 207 0.00 -17.72 -5.25
CA SER A 207 1.24 -17.00 -5.56
C SER A 207 2.15 -17.85 -6.46
N LYS A 208 2.95 -17.19 -7.29
CA LYS A 208 4.05 -17.86 -8.00
C LYS A 208 5.17 -18.32 -7.06
N GLU A 209 5.30 -17.66 -5.90
CA GLU A 209 6.24 -18.06 -4.87
C GLU A 209 5.69 -19.25 -4.07
N PRO A 210 6.46 -20.31 -3.84
CA PRO A 210 6.01 -21.47 -3.08
C PRO A 210 5.71 -21.11 -1.62
N ASN A 211 4.73 -21.80 -1.02
CA ASN A 211 4.32 -21.60 0.38
C ASN A 211 3.98 -20.15 0.75
N SER A 212 3.44 -19.43 -0.20
CA SER A 212 3.08 -18.03 -0.07
C SER A 212 1.54 -17.85 -0.08
N TYR A 213 1.07 -16.68 -0.45
CA TYR A 213 -0.34 -16.32 -0.40
C TYR A 213 -1.20 -17.08 -1.41
N THR A 214 -2.46 -17.26 -1.06
CA THR A 214 -3.55 -17.67 -1.95
C THR A 214 -4.62 -16.57 -2.00
N ALA A 215 -5.52 -16.66 -2.97
CA ALA A 215 -6.72 -15.84 -3.02
C ALA A 215 -7.88 -16.68 -3.54
N SER A 216 -9.08 -16.48 -2.97
CA SER A 216 -10.31 -17.09 -3.43
C SER A 216 -11.30 -16.02 -3.86
N ILE A 217 -11.91 -16.21 -5.03
CA ILE A 217 -12.88 -15.29 -5.60
C ILE A 217 -14.21 -16.02 -5.74
N LEU A 218 -15.22 -15.56 -5.00
CA LEU A 218 -16.58 -16.10 -5.07
C LEU A 218 -17.21 -15.75 -6.42
N VAL A 219 -17.73 -16.76 -7.10
CA VAL A 219 -18.46 -16.62 -8.36
C VAL A 219 -19.96 -16.83 -8.11
N LYS A 220 -20.72 -15.75 -8.05
CA LYS A 220 -22.20 -15.79 -7.91
C LYS A 220 -22.88 -16.05 -9.25
N GLU A 221 -22.39 -15.43 -10.31
CA GLU A 221 -22.94 -15.52 -11.65
C GLU A 221 -21.88 -16.00 -12.64
N LYS A 222 -22.32 -16.76 -13.65
CA LYS A 222 -21.45 -17.27 -14.71
C LYS A 222 -21.57 -16.39 -15.95
N ASP A 223 -20.48 -16.34 -16.70
CA ASP A 223 -20.38 -15.81 -18.05
C ASP A 223 -19.45 -16.71 -18.88
N GLY A 224 -19.20 -16.33 -20.12
CA GLY A 224 -18.32 -17.11 -21.02
C GLY A 224 -16.90 -17.31 -20.49
N PHE A 225 -16.38 -16.37 -19.68
CA PHE A 225 -15.07 -16.55 -19.04
C PHE A 225 -15.11 -17.64 -17.98
N ILE A 226 -16.11 -17.65 -17.12
CA ILE A 226 -16.29 -18.69 -16.10
C ILE A 226 -16.53 -20.06 -16.72
N ASP A 227 -17.35 -20.13 -17.79
CA ASP A 227 -17.56 -21.39 -18.53
C ASP A 227 -16.27 -21.90 -19.17
N SER A 228 -15.41 -21.00 -19.66
CA SER A 228 -14.09 -21.37 -20.19
C SER A 228 -13.17 -21.94 -19.10
N LEU A 229 -13.16 -21.37 -17.91
CA LEU A 229 -12.39 -21.88 -16.76
C LEU A 229 -12.88 -23.25 -16.30
N LEU A 230 -14.20 -23.48 -16.36
CA LEU A 230 -14.81 -24.76 -15.98
C LEU A 230 -14.52 -25.86 -17.01
N ASN A 231 -14.65 -25.56 -18.29
CA ASN A 231 -14.53 -26.55 -19.38
C ASN A 231 -13.05 -26.85 -19.69
N TYR A 232 -12.15 -25.87 -19.52
CA TYR A 232 -10.77 -26.00 -19.98
C TYR A 232 -9.77 -25.51 -18.90
N PRO A 233 -9.86 -25.98 -17.62
CA PRO A 233 -9.04 -25.43 -16.52
C PRO A 233 -7.54 -25.58 -16.76
N ILE A 234 -7.12 -26.64 -17.45
CA ILE A 234 -5.71 -26.91 -17.78
C ILE A 234 -5.11 -25.79 -18.65
N LEU A 235 -5.90 -25.18 -19.54
CA LEU A 235 -5.43 -24.10 -20.41
C LEU A 235 -5.09 -22.83 -19.63
N PHE A 236 -5.66 -22.65 -18.44
CA PHE A 236 -5.47 -21.49 -17.58
C PHE A 236 -4.50 -21.75 -16.44
N LYS A 237 -4.17 -23.00 -16.16
CA LYS A 237 -3.26 -23.38 -15.08
C LYS A 237 -1.97 -22.56 -15.13
N ASP A 238 -1.58 -21.98 -14.00
CA ASP A 238 -0.37 -21.15 -13.81
C ASP A 238 -0.33 -19.85 -14.65
N LYS A 239 -1.44 -19.47 -15.27
CA LYS A 239 -1.55 -18.21 -15.98
C LYS A 239 -2.14 -17.11 -15.09
N LYS A 240 -1.68 -15.87 -15.28
CA LYS A 240 -2.30 -14.69 -14.69
C LYS A 240 -3.65 -14.47 -15.37
N LEU A 241 -4.72 -14.39 -14.58
CA LEU A 241 -6.05 -14.09 -15.09
C LEU A 241 -6.31 -12.58 -15.04
N THR A 242 -7.12 -12.10 -15.98
CA THR A 242 -7.61 -10.71 -16.01
C THR A 242 -9.13 -10.75 -15.91
N PHE A 243 -9.66 -10.24 -14.81
CA PHE A 243 -11.10 -10.13 -14.54
C PHE A 243 -11.37 -9.00 -13.56
N LYS A 244 -12.64 -8.65 -13.37
CA LYS A 244 -13.07 -7.67 -12.38
C LYS A 244 -13.59 -8.36 -11.13
N TRP A 245 -13.40 -7.74 -9.98
CA TRP A 245 -13.94 -8.18 -8.69
C TRP A 245 -14.31 -7.00 -7.83
N GLU A 246 -15.18 -7.26 -6.86
CA GLU A 246 -15.53 -6.33 -5.79
C GLU A 246 -15.34 -7.02 -4.45
N ILE A 247 -15.09 -6.26 -3.38
CA ILE A 247 -15.03 -6.82 -2.03
C ILE A 247 -16.39 -6.59 -1.39
N ILE A 248 -17.08 -7.69 -1.08
CA ILE A 248 -18.38 -7.72 -0.43
C ILE A 248 -18.23 -8.63 0.80
N ASP A 249 -18.58 -8.13 1.98
CA ASP A 249 -18.50 -8.89 3.25
C ASP A 249 -17.13 -9.55 3.49
N ARG A 250 -16.03 -8.83 3.17
CA ARG A 250 -14.63 -9.27 3.29
C ARG A 250 -14.21 -10.37 2.29
N GLU A 251 -15.07 -10.72 1.34
CA GLU A 251 -14.76 -11.66 0.27
C GLU A 251 -14.58 -10.93 -1.08
N ALA A 252 -13.64 -11.42 -1.89
CA ALA A 252 -13.55 -10.99 -3.28
C ALA A 252 -14.64 -11.72 -4.08
N VAL A 253 -15.52 -10.96 -4.73
CA VAL A 253 -16.64 -11.47 -5.54
C VAL A 253 -16.37 -11.11 -7.00
N TYR A 254 -16.47 -12.10 -7.87
CA TYR A 254 -16.32 -11.93 -9.31
C TYR A 254 -17.43 -11.02 -9.88
N VAL A 255 -17.05 -10.09 -10.75
CA VAL A 255 -17.98 -9.24 -11.50
C VAL A 255 -18.04 -9.73 -12.94
N PRO A 256 -19.18 -10.29 -13.40
CA PRO A 256 -19.33 -10.80 -14.76
C PRO A 256 -19.15 -9.69 -15.81
N VAL A 257 -18.65 -10.09 -16.99
CA VAL A 257 -18.65 -9.22 -18.16
C VAL A 257 -20.01 -9.34 -18.83
N ILE A 258 -20.78 -8.25 -18.80
CA ILE A 258 -22.05 -8.19 -19.55
C ILE A 258 -21.66 -7.94 -21.01
N GLU A 259 -21.84 -8.96 -21.86
CA GLU A 259 -21.78 -8.81 -23.31
C GLU A 259 -23.07 -8.08 -23.75
N ASN A 260 -22.92 -6.83 -24.21
CA ASN A 260 -24.01 -6.06 -24.82
C ASN A 260 -24.17 -6.41 -26.28
#